data_027efa2cb66e5a5d538400637958c27f
#
_entry.id   027efa2cb66e5a5d538400637958c27f
#
_cell.length_a   1.000
_cell.length_b   1.000
_cell.length_c   1.000
_cell.angle_alpha   90.00
_cell.angle_beta   90.00
_cell.angle_gamma   90.00
#
_symmetry.space_group_name_H-M   'P 1'
#
loop_
_entity.id
_entity.type
_entity.pdbx_description
1 polymer ?
#
loop_
_entity_poly.entity_id
_entity_poly.type
_entity_poly.pdbx_seq_one_letter_code
_entity_poly.pdbx_strand_id
1 'polypeptide(L)'
;MVSARFPGGHKRILIDTCVWIYHLEEHPEFGPPAARVIENLEEGRFRATASELTLLELTVPPLQLGRQDVADDYEVLLDYFPHLELIPISREILLDAAALRARHKLRTPDSIQLATGLRSGATLAVTNDNLWQSAPLIETVLLNDLAESRSS
;
A
#
# COMPACT_ATOMS: atom_id res chain seq x y z
N MET A 1 5.05 21.39 -17.28
CA MET A 1 4.32 20.82 -16.14
C MET A 1 4.95 19.48 -15.77
N VAL A 2 5.40 19.41 -14.56
CA VAL A 2 5.98 18.16 -14.09
C VAL A 2 4.87 17.30 -13.51
N SER A 3 4.51 16.25 -14.21
CA SER A 3 3.66 15.24 -13.59
C SER A 3 4.46 14.61 -12.44
N ALA A 4 3.84 14.45 -11.30
CA ALA A 4 4.43 13.67 -10.24
C ALA A 4 4.74 12.30 -10.82
N ARG A 5 6.01 12.00 -10.95
CA ARG A 5 6.42 10.71 -11.45
C ARG A 5 6.72 9.81 -10.28
N PHE A 6 6.26 8.60 -10.37
CA PHE A 6 6.83 7.56 -9.56
C PHE A 6 8.34 7.55 -9.78
N PRO A 7 9.11 7.37 -8.71
CA PRO A 7 10.55 7.14 -8.88
C PRO A 7 10.73 5.96 -9.84
N GLY A 8 11.43 6.18 -10.94
CA GLY A 8 11.67 5.13 -11.93
C GLY A 8 12.64 4.08 -11.44
N GLY A 9 12.66 2.94 -12.11
CA GLY A 9 13.62 1.88 -11.85
C GLY A 9 13.21 0.85 -10.80
N HIS A 10 12.06 1.03 -10.15
CA HIS A 10 11.55 0.05 -9.19
C HIS A 10 10.70 -0.99 -9.90
N LYS A 11 11.04 -2.26 -9.72
CA LYS A 11 10.31 -3.38 -10.32
C LYS A 11 9.22 -3.94 -9.40
N ARG A 12 9.45 -3.86 -8.09
CA ARG A 12 8.52 -4.34 -7.07
C ARG A 12 8.28 -3.26 -6.03
N ILE A 13 7.02 -2.91 -5.83
CA ILE A 13 6.58 -1.82 -4.98
C ILE A 13 5.63 -2.35 -3.91
N LEU A 14 5.86 -1.95 -2.66
CA LEU A 14 4.94 -2.21 -1.56
C LEU A 14 3.86 -1.13 -1.57
N ILE A 15 2.59 -1.52 -1.65
CA ILE A 15 1.47 -0.58 -1.61
C ILE A 15 0.74 -0.74 -0.28
N ASP A 16 0.72 0.34 0.51
CA ASP A 16 -0.02 0.38 1.77
C ASP A 16 -1.53 0.38 1.53
N THR A 17 -2.27 -0.15 2.47
CA THR A 17 -3.73 -0.25 2.39
C THR A 17 -4.41 1.09 2.10
N CYS A 18 -3.89 2.20 2.66
CA CYS A 18 -4.50 3.50 2.47
C CYS A 18 -4.62 3.91 0.99
N VAL A 19 -3.69 3.44 0.15
CA VAL A 19 -3.72 3.73 -1.28
C VAL A 19 -4.98 3.12 -1.92
N TRP A 20 -5.28 1.88 -1.57
CA TRP A 20 -6.49 1.20 -2.03
C TRP A 20 -7.74 1.90 -1.51
N ILE A 21 -7.77 2.26 -0.23
CA ILE A 21 -8.92 2.93 0.39
C ILE A 21 -9.21 4.25 -0.30
N TYR A 22 -8.20 5.10 -0.48
CA TYR A 22 -8.40 6.40 -1.12
C TYR A 22 -8.90 6.27 -2.56
N HIS A 23 -8.40 5.27 -3.29
CA HIS A 23 -8.84 5.02 -4.65
C HIS A 23 -10.29 4.52 -4.69
N LEU A 24 -10.61 3.51 -3.89
CA LEU A 24 -11.93 2.87 -3.90
C LEU A 24 -13.03 3.79 -3.36
N GLU A 25 -12.70 4.63 -2.38
CA GLU A 25 -13.64 5.59 -1.80
C GLU A 25 -13.65 6.94 -2.53
N GLU A 26 -12.85 7.08 -3.59
CA GLU A 26 -12.75 8.30 -4.37
C GLU A 26 -12.47 9.54 -3.50
N HIS A 27 -11.47 9.41 -2.61
CA HIS A 27 -11.09 10.50 -1.73
C HIS A 27 -10.77 11.77 -2.55
N PRO A 28 -11.35 12.93 -2.20
CA PRO A 28 -11.22 14.13 -3.05
C PRO A 28 -9.78 14.61 -3.24
N GLU A 29 -8.93 14.46 -2.25
CA GLU A 29 -7.54 14.92 -2.30
C GLU A 29 -6.58 13.79 -2.71
N PHE A 30 -6.67 12.64 -2.05
CA PHE A 30 -5.72 11.55 -2.25
C PHE A 30 -6.19 10.48 -3.22
N GLY A 31 -7.47 10.50 -3.61
CA GLY A 31 -8.01 9.58 -4.60
C GLY A 31 -7.31 9.66 -5.94
N PRO A 32 -7.14 10.86 -6.54
CA PRO A 32 -6.46 10.98 -7.82
C PRO A 32 -5.02 10.44 -7.84
N PRO A 33 -4.12 10.79 -6.89
CA PRO A 33 -2.79 10.17 -6.89
C PRO A 33 -2.83 8.68 -6.61
N ALA A 34 -3.73 8.21 -5.73
CA ALA A 34 -3.90 6.78 -5.49
C ALA A 34 -4.35 6.04 -6.76
N ALA A 35 -5.31 6.61 -7.49
CA ALA A 35 -5.78 6.03 -8.74
C ALA A 35 -4.64 5.87 -9.75
N ARG A 36 -3.74 6.84 -9.85
CA ARG A 36 -2.59 6.73 -10.77
C ARG A 36 -1.66 5.59 -10.39
N VAL A 37 -1.43 5.38 -9.09
CA VAL A 37 -0.63 4.25 -8.62
C VAL A 37 -1.27 2.94 -9.06
N ILE A 38 -2.57 2.79 -8.79
CA ILE A 38 -3.31 1.57 -9.09
C ILE A 38 -3.39 1.33 -10.61
N GLU A 39 -3.62 2.38 -11.40
CA GLU A 39 -3.64 2.29 -12.86
C GLU A 39 -2.30 1.84 -13.42
N ASN A 40 -1.19 2.38 -12.92
CA ASN A 40 0.14 1.97 -13.33
C ASN A 40 0.42 0.52 -12.99
N LEU A 41 -0.06 0.05 -11.84
CA LEU A 41 0.01 -1.36 -11.47
C LEU A 41 -0.79 -2.21 -12.45
N GLU A 42 -2.03 -1.81 -12.74
CA GLU A 42 -2.90 -2.55 -13.63
C GLU A 42 -2.27 -2.69 -15.03
N GLU A 43 -1.60 -1.63 -15.50
CA GLU A 43 -0.91 -1.63 -16.79
C GLU A 43 0.40 -2.42 -16.78
N GLY A 44 0.84 -2.90 -15.62
CA GLY A 44 2.06 -3.69 -15.51
C GLY A 44 3.35 -2.91 -15.57
N ARG A 45 3.31 -1.62 -15.25
CA ARG A 45 4.53 -0.78 -15.22
C ARG A 45 5.47 -1.17 -14.08
N PHE A 46 4.93 -1.84 -13.09
CA PHE A 46 5.68 -2.46 -12.00
C PHE A 46 4.83 -3.60 -11.42
N ARG A 47 5.42 -4.41 -10.58
CA ARG A 47 4.70 -5.41 -9.79
C ARG A 47 4.53 -4.86 -8.39
N ALA A 48 3.43 -5.20 -7.73
CA ALA A 48 3.19 -4.76 -6.37
C ALA A 48 3.08 -5.94 -5.41
N THR A 49 3.46 -5.67 -4.18
CA THR A 49 3.31 -6.55 -3.04
C THR A 49 2.44 -5.85 -2.02
N ALA A 50 1.56 -6.59 -1.38
CA ALA A 50 0.81 -6.14 -0.22
C ALA A 50 0.65 -7.31 0.74
N SER A 51 0.58 -7.01 2.03
CA SER A 51 0.24 -8.02 3.02
C SER A 51 -1.23 -8.41 2.90
N GLU A 52 -1.57 -9.65 3.20
CA GLU A 52 -2.96 -10.05 3.35
C GLU A 52 -3.69 -9.27 4.45
N LEU A 53 -2.96 -8.55 5.30
CA LEU A 53 -3.55 -7.60 6.24
C LEU A 53 -4.41 -6.55 5.52
N THR A 54 -4.04 -6.20 4.29
CA THR A 54 -4.82 -5.27 3.45
C THR A 54 -6.26 -5.76 3.26
N LEU A 55 -6.44 -7.07 3.12
CA LEU A 55 -7.76 -7.67 2.99
C LEU A 55 -8.63 -7.35 4.22
N LEU A 56 -8.07 -7.52 5.42
CA LEU A 56 -8.78 -7.20 6.66
C LEU A 56 -9.12 -5.70 6.72
N GLU A 57 -8.14 -4.86 6.45
CA GLU A 57 -8.31 -3.41 6.58
C GLU A 57 -9.29 -2.84 5.55
N LEU A 58 -9.37 -3.45 4.36
CA LEU A 58 -10.33 -3.03 3.33
C LEU A 58 -11.75 -3.52 3.61
N THR A 59 -11.90 -4.68 4.23
CA THR A 59 -13.24 -5.27 4.41
C THR A 59 -13.94 -4.83 5.69
N VAL A 60 -13.21 -4.39 6.71
CA VAL A 60 -13.82 -3.94 7.97
C VAL A 60 -14.82 -2.80 7.76
N PRO A 61 -14.48 -1.68 7.05
CA PRO A 61 -15.44 -0.59 6.91
C PRO A 61 -16.78 -0.99 6.25
N PRO A 62 -16.81 -1.68 5.10
CA PRO A 62 -18.09 -2.10 4.54
C PRO A 62 -18.84 -3.08 5.44
N LEU A 63 -18.15 -3.97 6.15
CA LEU A 63 -18.80 -4.90 7.08
C LEU A 63 -19.44 -4.15 8.25
N GLN A 64 -18.82 -3.08 8.74
CA GLN A 64 -19.41 -2.24 9.79
C GLN A 64 -20.70 -1.57 9.32
N LEU A 65 -20.86 -1.38 8.02
CA LEU A 65 -22.07 -0.81 7.42
C LEU A 65 -23.07 -1.90 6.99
N GLY A 66 -22.81 -3.15 7.33
CA GLY A 66 -23.66 -4.27 6.93
C GLY A 66 -23.60 -4.60 5.43
N ARG A 67 -22.54 -4.19 4.75
CA ARG A 67 -22.39 -4.36 3.31
C ARG A 67 -21.43 -5.52 2.98
N GLN A 68 -21.92 -6.74 3.21
CA GLN A 68 -21.16 -7.94 2.86
C GLN A 68 -20.85 -8.00 1.37
N ASP A 69 -21.76 -7.51 0.52
CA ASP A 69 -21.58 -7.46 -0.93
C ASP A 69 -20.35 -6.65 -1.33
N VAL A 70 -20.14 -5.50 -0.69
CA VAL A 70 -18.97 -4.64 -0.97
C VAL A 70 -17.68 -5.31 -0.47
N ALA A 71 -17.72 -5.93 0.72
CA ALA A 71 -16.58 -6.66 1.26
C ALA A 71 -16.16 -7.79 0.32
N ASP A 72 -17.12 -8.54 -0.20
CA ASP A 72 -16.86 -9.64 -1.14
C ASP A 72 -16.25 -9.11 -2.44
N ASP A 73 -16.73 -7.97 -2.94
CA ASP A 73 -16.17 -7.34 -4.14
C ASP A 73 -14.72 -6.92 -3.93
N TYR A 74 -14.38 -6.40 -2.76
CA TYR A 74 -13.01 -6.01 -2.44
C TYR A 74 -12.08 -7.22 -2.36
N GLU A 75 -12.55 -8.33 -1.81
CA GLU A 75 -11.78 -9.57 -1.76
C GLU A 75 -11.46 -10.05 -3.18
N VAL A 76 -12.46 -10.09 -4.05
CA VAL A 76 -12.29 -10.49 -5.46
C VAL A 76 -11.33 -9.55 -6.17
N LEU A 77 -11.47 -8.24 -5.94
CA LEU A 77 -10.59 -7.24 -6.54
C LEU A 77 -9.12 -7.52 -6.21
N LEU A 78 -8.81 -7.73 -4.94
CA LEU A 78 -7.45 -7.97 -4.50
C LEU A 78 -6.90 -9.31 -5.00
N ASP A 79 -7.73 -10.36 -4.99
CA ASP A 79 -7.30 -11.70 -5.41
C ASP A 79 -6.94 -11.75 -6.89
N TYR A 80 -7.63 -10.97 -7.73
CA TYR A 80 -7.47 -11.02 -9.18
C TYR A 80 -6.83 -9.75 -9.78
N PHE A 81 -6.36 -8.83 -8.94
CA PHE A 81 -5.78 -7.60 -9.48
C PHE A 81 -4.47 -7.90 -10.22
N PRO A 82 -4.34 -7.41 -11.47
CA PRO A 82 -3.14 -7.70 -12.27
C PRO A 82 -1.86 -7.22 -11.60
N HIS A 83 -0.82 -8.05 -11.64
CA HIS A 83 0.53 -7.73 -11.16
C HIS A 83 0.64 -7.49 -9.65
N LEU A 84 -0.42 -7.77 -8.90
CA LEU A 84 -0.42 -7.68 -7.44
C LEU A 84 -0.21 -9.06 -6.83
N GLU A 85 0.69 -9.14 -5.88
CA GLU A 85 0.90 -10.33 -5.07
C GLU A 85 0.51 -10.03 -3.62
N LEU A 86 -0.52 -10.72 -3.13
CA LEU A 86 -0.88 -10.67 -1.70
C LEU A 86 -0.06 -11.72 -0.97
N ILE A 87 0.66 -11.29 0.05
CA ILE A 87 1.56 -12.16 0.80
C ILE A 87 0.91 -12.54 2.13
N PRO A 88 0.75 -13.83 2.42
CA PRO A 88 0.24 -14.28 3.71
C PRO A 88 1.13 -13.82 4.85
N ILE A 89 0.52 -13.59 6.02
CA ILE A 89 1.26 -13.19 7.22
C ILE A 89 1.86 -14.43 7.84
N SER A 90 3.11 -14.70 7.47
CA SER A 90 3.85 -15.85 7.98
C SER A 90 4.46 -15.55 9.35
N ARG A 91 4.92 -16.59 10.02
CA ARG A 91 5.64 -16.45 11.29
C ARG A 91 6.89 -15.60 11.10
N GLU A 92 7.63 -15.82 10.00
CA GLU A 92 8.84 -15.06 9.69
C GLU A 92 8.54 -13.58 9.54
N ILE A 93 7.45 -13.23 8.88
CA ILE A 93 7.02 -11.83 8.74
C ILE A 93 6.68 -11.24 10.12
N LEU A 94 6.00 -12.00 10.98
CA LEU A 94 5.68 -11.52 12.32
C LEU A 94 6.94 -11.25 13.16
N LEU A 95 7.94 -12.13 13.06
CA LEU A 95 9.20 -11.93 13.77
C LEU A 95 9.97 -10.71 13.22
N ASP A 96 9.98 -10.54 11.91
CA ASP A 96 10.57 -9.36 11.28
C ASP A 96 9.84 -8.09 11.73
N ALA A 97 8.51 -8.12 11.76
CA ALA A 97 7.70 -6.99 12.21
C ALA A 97 7.98 -6.64 13.67
N ALA A 98 8.15 -7.64 14.51
CA ALA A 98 8.51 -7.43 15.92
C ALA A 98 9.85 -6.71 16.04
N ALA A 99 10.84 -7.11 15.25
CA ALA A 99 12.15 -6.46 15.25
C ALA A 99 12.05 -4.99 14.76
N LEU A 100 11.22 -4.73 13.75
CA LEU A 100 10.99 -3.37 13.26
C LEU A 100 10.34 -2.50 14.32
N ARG A 101 9.35 -3.01 15.02
CA ARG A 101 8.69 -2.26 16.11
C ARG A 101 9.63 -1.98 17.28
N ALA A 102 10.53 -2.91 17.57
CA ALA A 102 11.50 -2.73 18.65
C ALA A 102 12.48 -1.61 18.35
N ARG A 103 12.78 -1.34 17.09
CA ARG A 103 13.77 -0.34 16.67
C ARG A 103 13.15 0.98 16.25
N HIS A 104 11.92 0.97 15.78
CA HIS A 104 11.24 2.14 15.20
C HIS A 104 9.86 2.31 15.85
N LYS A 105 9.35 3.54 15.85
CA LYS A 105 8.03 3.84 16.43
C LYS A 105 6.91 3.52 15.42
N LEU A 106 6.87 2.28 14.97
CA LEU A 106 5.84 1.83 14.03
C LEU A 106 4.70 1.16 14.77
N ARG A 107 3.48 1.35 14.26
CA ARG A 107 2.32 0.61 14.74
C ARG A 107 2.38 -0.82 14.19
N THR A 108 1.66 -1.74 14.84
CA THR A 108 1.64 -3.15 14.41
C THR A 108 1.27 -3.33 12.95
N PRO A 109 0.18 -2.71 12.43
CA PRO A 109 -0.15 -2.86 11.01
C PRO A 109 0.96 -2.39 10.06
N ASP A 110 1.57 -1.25 10.38
CA ASP A 110 2.64 -0.69 9.54
C ASP A 110 3.87 -1.58 9.53
N SER A 111 4.22 -2.13 10.71
CA SER A 111 5.37 -3.03 10.80
C SER A 111 5.16 -4.32 10.02
N ILE A 112 3.94 -4.84 9.99
CA ILE A 112 3.60 -6.04 9.21
C ILE A 112 3.70 -5.74 7.71
N GLN A 113 3.17 -4.60 7.26
CA GLN A 113 3.27 -4.20 5.86
C GLN A 113 4.73 -4.03 5.43
N LEU A 114 5.52 -3.30 6.22
CA LEU A 114 6.93 -3.07 5.90
C LEU A 114 7.74 -4.37 5.89
N ALA A 115 7.53 -5.23 6.88
CA ALA A 115 8.19 -6.52 6.93
C ALA A 115 7.84 -7.37 5.70
N THR A 116 6.58 -7.35 5.29
CA THR A 116 6.11 -8.04 4.09
C THR A 116 6.83 -7.53 2.85
N GLY A 117 6.86 -6.21 2.68
CA GLY A 117 7.53 -5.59 1.53
C GLY A 117 9.01 -5.90 1.46
N LEU A 118 9.70 -5.76 2.59
CA LEU A 118 11.15 -6.03 2.65
C LEU A 118 11.46 -7.49 2.34
N ARG A 119 10.70 -8.41 2.93
CA ARG A 119 10.93 -9.85 2.71
C ARG A 119 10.61 -10.27 1.29
N SER A 120 9.65 -9.62 0.63
CA SER A 120 9.29 -9.93 -0.76
C SER A 120 10.17 -9.24 -1.79
N GLY A 121 11.14 -8.42 -1.36
CA GLY A 121 12.06 -7.76 -2.27
C GLY A 121 11.57 -6.43 -2.84
N ALA A 122 10.58 -5.80 -2.20
CA ALA A 122 10.13 -4.48 -2.61
C ALA A 122 11.24 -3.45 -2.35
N THR A 123 11.42 -2.53 -3.28
CA THR A 123 12.45 -1.47 -3.19
C THR A 123 11.86 -0.09 -3.02
N LEU A 124 10.55 0.05 -3.17
CA LEU A 124 9.82 1.30 -2.96
C LEU A 124 8.53 0.98 -2.22
N ALA A 125 8.15 1.85 -1.30
CA ALA A 125 6.85 1.78 -0.63
C ALA A 125 6.03 3.01 -0.97
N VAL A 126 4.73 2.82 -1.17
CA VAL A 126 3.78 3.93 -1.37
C VAL A 126 2.79 3.92 -0.23
N THR A 127 2.70 5.03 0.49
CA THR A 127 1.84 5.20 1.65
C THR A 127 1.45 6.67 1.76
N ASN A 128 0.65 7.01 2.76
CA ASN A 128 0.43 8.40 3.14
C ASN A 128 0.77 8.64 4.62
N ASP A 129 1.47 7.71 5.24
CA ASP A 129 1.87 7.79 6.64
C ASP A 129 3.33 8.23 6.75
N ASN A 130 3.54 9.41 7.33
CA ASN A 130 4.88 9.98 7.53
C ASN A 130 5.81 9.09 8.35
N LEU A 131 5.27 8.26 9.23
CA LEU A 131 6.07 7.38 10.08
C LEU A 131 6.90 6.38 9.27
N TRP A 132 6.45 6.01 8.08
CA TRP A 132 7.20 5.11 7.22
C TRP A 132 8.50 5.73 6.73
N GLN A 133 8.51 7.05 6.52
CA GLN A 133 9.74 7.76 6.13
C GLN A 133 10.74 7.88 7.27
N SER A 134 10.27 7.85 8.52
CA SER A 134 11.15 7.92 9.69
C SER A 134 11.91 6.62 9.93
N ALA A 135 11.51 5.53 9.34
CA ALA A 135 12.20 4.25 9.37
C ALA A 135 12.91 4.06 8.02
N PRO A 136 14.22 4.37 7.90
CA PRO A 136 14.93 4.38 6.61
C PRO A 136 15.27 2.96 6.13
N LEU A 137 14.25 2.13 6.00
CA LEU A 137 14.38 0.72 5.61
C LEU A 137 14.17 0.52 4.11
N ILE A 138 13.37 1.39 3.50
CA ILE A 138 12.97 1.31 2.11
C ILE A 138 12.67 2.72 1.62
N GLU A 139 12.97 3.01 0.37
CA GLU A 139 12.57 4.29 -0.23
C GLU A 139 11.05 4.40 -0.15
N THR A 140 10.53 5.55 0.27
CA THR A 140 9.09 5.73 0.51
C THR A 140 8.58 6.99 -0.19
N VAL A 141 7.48 6.85 -0.91
CA VAL A 141 6.76 7.95 -1.55
C VAL A 141 5.43 8.13 -0.83
N LEU A 142 5.13 9.37 -0.47
CA LEU A 142 3.84 9.72 0.13
C LEU A 142 2.87 10.17 -0.94
N LEU A 143 1.61 9.75 -0.84
CA LEU A 143 0.55 10.24 -1.73
C LEU A 143 0.42 11.75 -1.65
N ASN A 144 0.65 12.33 -0.48
CA ASN A 144 0.60 13.77 -0.28
C ASN A 144 1.58 14.50 -1.21
N ASP A 145 2.79 13.98 -1.36
CA ASP A 145 3.79 14.57 -2.25
C ASP A 145 3.38 14.45 -3.72
N LEU A 146 2.75 13.34 -4.10
CA LEU A 146 2.23 13.17 -5.46
C LEU A 146 1.06 14.12 -5.74
N ALA A 147 0.20 14.39 -4.74
CA ALA A 147 -0.90 15.33 -4.87
C ALA A 147 -0.39 16.78 -5.01
N GLU A 148 0.60 17.17 -4.21
CA GLU A 148 1.20 18.50 -4.26
C GLU A 148 1.84 18.79 -5.61
N SER A 149 2.50 17.81 -6.22
CA SER A 149 3.12 17.96 -7.53
C SER A 149 2.09 18.27 -8.63
N ARG A 150 0.81 17.97 -8.41
CA ARG A 150 -0.25 18.27 -9.39
C ARG A 150 -0.73 19.70 -9.34
N SER A 151 -0.59 20.33 -8.20
CA SER A 151 -1.13 21.68 -7.98
C SER A 151 -0.19 22.79 -8.45
N SER A 152 1.01 22.43 -8.86
CA SER A 152 2.00 23.43 -9.32
C SER A 152 2.05 23.60 -10.84
#